data_cc8daf39b596b2dedd567aff7eead964
#
_entry.id   cc8daf39b596b2dedd567aff7eead964
#
_cell.length_a   1.000
_cell.length_b   1.000
_cell.length_c   1.000
_cell.angle_alpha   90.00
_cell.angle_beta   90.00
_cell.angle_gamma   90.00
#
_symmetry.space_group_name_H-M   'P 1'
#
loop_
_entity.id
_entity.type
_entity.pdbx_description
1 polymer ?
#
loop_
_entity_poly.entity_id
_entity_poly.type
_entity_poly.pdbx_seq_one_letter_code
_entity_poly.pdbx_strand_id
1 'polypeptide(L)'
;MNNKTLLLTGASGYLGQHLAVRAAEKFELYSAFGANPSGITAGQPVQLDLGARAAVHQTVDRLRPQAIIHAAAINPGSGDAVAMQRINADGSRYLAEAAVAVGARLVFVSTDVVHSGLTPPYTDNAPPTPINDYGRSKAAGEAAVAEIDPTAAIVRTSLIYGLEKMDRGTDSFVKRLESGQTLILFNDVIRNPVWVESLAEALLKLAELDFAGILNVVGRQALSREAFGRRLLAYWGIDTNNKVQAGHAADISATIPLDLRLTCTKAEQLLQMTLYGVDDVLAMNGSKNLNT
;
A
#
# COMPACT_ATOMS: atom_id res chain seq x y z
N MET A 1 30.88 8.29 0.05
CA MET A 1 29.88 8.43 1.13
C MET A 1 29.22 7.08 1.28
N ASN A 2 29.22 6.47 2.49
CA ASN A 2 28.48 5.22 2.68
C ASN A 2 27.00 5.55 2.62
N ASN A 3 26.30 5.08 1.58
CA ASN A 3 24.86 5.21 1.50
C ASN A 3 24.24 4.42 2.66
N LYS A 4 23.18 4.97 3.28
CA LYS A 4 22.41 4.23 4.28
C LYS A 4 21.82 2.95 3.65
N THR A 5 21.85 1.85 4.38
CA THR A 5 21.30 0.56 3.94
C THR A 5 19.79 0.52 4.22
N LEU A 6 19.00 0.18 3.20
CA LEU A 6 17.54 0.02 3.28
C LEU A 6 17.13 -1.41 2.91
N LEU A 7 16.35 -2.06 3.76
CA LEU A 7 15.64 -3.28 3.44
C LEU A 7 14.19 -2.97 3.05
N LEU A 8 13.80 -3.29 1.82
CA LEU A 8 12.44 -3.15 1.32
C LEU A 8 11.79 -4.52 1.20
N THR A 9 10.78 -4.83 2.02
CA THR A 9 9.99 -6.05 1.84
C THR A 9 8.82 -5.79 0.89
N GLY A 10 8.40 -6.82 0.16
CA GLY A 10 7.37 -6.65 -0.85
C GLY A 10 7.86 -5.93 -2.11
N ALA A 11 9.16 -5.92 -2.36
CA ALA A 11 9.79 -5.22 -3.49
C ALA A 11 9.29 -5.68 -4.87
N SER A 12 8.83 -6.92 -5.01
CA SER A 12 8.21 -7.44 -6.25
C SER A 12 6.74 -7.03 -6.44
N GLY A 13 6.10 -6.43 -5.41
CA GLY A 13 4.73 -5.93 -5.48
C GLY A 13 4.62 -4.58 -6.21
N TYR A 14 3.39 -4.15 -6.50
CA TYR A 14 3.15 -2.91 -7.24
C TYR A 14 3.82 -1.67 -6.60
N LEU A 15 3.52 -1.38 -5.33
CA LEU A 15 4.17 -0.30 -4.58
C LEU A 15 5.68 -0.52 -4.47
N GLY A 16 6.11 -1.76 -4.20
CA GLY A 16 7.52 -2.10 -4.03
C GLY A 16 8.38 -1.82 -5.26
N GLN A 17 7.84 -2.05 -6.46
CA GLN A 17 8.54 -1.76 -7.72
C GLN A 17 8.84 -0.26 -7.88
N HIS A 18 7.87 0.61 -7.58
CA HIS A 18 8.05 2.07 -7.62
C HIS A 18 9.01 2.55 -6.51
N LEU A 19 8.85 2.01 -5.30
CA LEU A 19 9.76 2.30 -4.17
C LEU A 19 11.20 1.91 -4.48
N ALA A 20 11.41 0.71 -5.04
CA ALA A 20 12.75 0.19 -5.29
C ALA A 20 13.56 1.10 -6.22
N VAL A 21 12.95 1.59 -7.31
CA VAL A 21 13.62 2.50 -8.25
C VAL A 21 14.07 3.78 -7.55
N ARG A 22 13.19 4.44 -6.80
CA ARG A 22 13.50 5.68 -6.08
C ARG A 22 14.45 5.47 -4.90
N ALA A 23 14.32 4.34 -4.21
CA ALA A 23 15.18 4.02 -3.06
C ALA A 23 16.62 3.76 -3.48
N ALA A 24 16.85 3.11 -4.63
CA ALA A 24 18.18 2.80 -5.13
C ALA A 24 19.02 4.05 -5.47
N GLU A 25 18.39 5.22 -5.66
CA GLU A 25 19.09 6.48 -5.88
C GLU A 25 19.73 7.05 -4.59
N LYS A 26 19.19 6.67 -3.40
CA LYS A 26 19.56 7.26 -2.11
C LYS A 26 20.16 6.28 -1.11
N PHE A 27 19.82 4.98 -1.27
CA PHE A 27 20.17 3.92 -0.33
C PHE A 27 20.96 2.80 -1.02
N GLU A 28 21.77 2.11 -0.24
CA GLU A 28 22.17 0.76 -0.57
C GLU A 28 20.95 -0.15 -0.32
N LEU A 29 20.25 -0.53 -1.41
CA LEU A 29 18.94 -1.16 -1.34
C LEU A 29 19.03 -2.68 -1.40
N TYR A 30 18.41 -3.34 -0.42
CA TYR A 30 18.08 -4.76 -0.44
C TYR A 30 16.59 -4.96 -0.70
N SER A 31 16.25 -5.59 -1.82
CA SER A 31 14.88 -5.79 -2.29
C SER A 31 14.39 -7.20 -1.96
N ALA A 32 13.65 -7.32 -0.85
CA ALA A 32 13.17 -8.61 -0.39
C ALA A 32 11.90 -9.05 -1.12
N PHE A 33 11.89 -10.33 -1.52
CA PHE A 33 10.77 -11.00 -2.19
C PHE A 33 10.48 -12.37 -1.54
N GLY A 34 9.25 -12.87 -1.67
CA GLY A 34 8.86 -14.19 -1.18
C GLY A 34 9.31 -15.29 -2.13
N ALA A 35 8.40 -15.75 -3.00
CA ALA A 35 8.69 -16.88 -3.90
C ALA A 35 9.26 -16.47 -5.27
N ASN A 36 8.89 -15.29 -5.79
CA ASN A 36 9.21 -14.90 -7.18
C ASN A 36 9.95 -13.57 -7.25
N PRO A 37 11.22 -13.56 -7.76
CA PRO A 37 12.01 -12.35 -7.92
C PRO A 37 11.67 -11.53 -9.18
N SER A 38 10.85 -12.03 -10.10
CA SER A 38 10.64 -11.42 -11.43
C SER A 38 10.10 -10.00 -11.41
N GLY A 39 9.55 -9.54 -10.27
CA GLY A 39 9.07 -8.16 -10.09
C GLY A 39 10.08 -7.21 -9.47
N ILE A 40 11.32 -7.63 -9.22
CA ILE A 40 12.36 -6.75 -8.66
C ILE A 40 12.86 -5.80 -9.75
N THR A 41 12.73 -4.50 -9.52
CA THR A 41 13.11 -3.44 -10.48
C THR A 41 14.44 -2.78 -10.17
N ALA A 42 14.88 -2.80 -8.90
CA ALA A 42 16.14 -2.24 -8.44
C ALA A 42 16.59 -2.85 -7.10
N GLY A 43 17.84 -2.62 -6.73
CA GLY A 43 18.45 -3.11 -5.49
C GLY A 43 18.94 -4.57 -5.58
N GLN A 44 19.60 -5.03 -4.51
CA GLN A 44 20.08 -6.41 -4.40
C GLN A 44 18.90 -7.32 -4.01
N PRO A 45 18.56 -8.34 -4.80
CA PRO A 45 17.45 -9.23 -4.48
C PRO A 45 17.76 -10.10 -3.27
N VAL A 46 16.81 -10.21 -2.34
CA VAL A 46 16.91 -11.04 -1.14
C VAL A 46 15.64 -11.88 -1.00
N GLN A 47 15.77 -13.20 -1.01
CA GLN A 47 14.64 -14.07 -0.71
C GLN A 47 14.36 -14.07 0.79
N LEU A 48 13.11 -13.83 1.18
CA LEU A 48 12.69 -13.74 2.57
C LEU A 48 11.26 -14.26 2.77
N ASP A 49 11.13 -15.40 3.47
CA ASP A 49 9.83 -15.85 3.98
C ASP A 49 9.52 -15.13 5.29
N LEU A 50 8.61 -14.17 5.22
CA LEU A 50 8.14 -13.43 6.40
C LEU A 50 7.40 -14.30 7.43
N GLY A 51 6.85 -15.43 7.02
CA GLY A 51 6.21 -16.39 7.93
C GLY A 51 7.21 -17.28 8.70
N ALA A 52 8.51 -17.13 8.47
CA ALA A 52 9.56 -17.89 9.13
C ALA A 52 10.39 -16.96 10.04
N ARG A 53 10.08 -16.91 11.36
CA ARG A 53 10.74 -16.02 12.33
C ARG A 53 12.27 -16.07 12.25
N ALA A 54 12.85 -17.28 12.20
CA ALA A 54 14.30 -17.46 12.14
C ALA A 54 14.90 -16.85 10.87
N ALA A 55 14.23 -17.00 9.71
CA ALA A 55 14.69 -16.44 8.44
C ALA A 55 14.67 -14.90 8.46
N VAL A 56 13.64 -14.29 9.07
CA VAL A 56 13.55 -12.84 9.24
C VAL A 56 14.69 -12.32 10.09
N HIS A 57 14.90 -12.88 11.29
CA HIS A 57 15.98 -12.46 12.19
C HIS A 57 17.37 -12.64 11.57
N GLN A 58 17.67 -13.80 10.97
CA GLN A 58 18.94 -14.06 10.30
C GLN A 58 19.21 -13.09 9.15
N THR A 59 18.17 -12.77 8.35
CA THR A 59 18.33 -11.85 7.23
C THR A 59 18.60 -10.42 7.72
N VAL A 60 17.83 -9.91 8.66
CA VAL A 60 18.01 -8.56 9.21
C VAL A 60 19.33 -8.43 9.96
N ASP A 61 19.71 -9.42 10.75
CA ASP A 61 21.00 -9.43 11.46
C ASP A 61 22.19 -9.44 10.51
N ARG A 62 22.13 -10.21 9.42
CA ARG A 62 23.17 -10.24 8.38
C ARG A 62 23.27 -8.93 7.62
N LEU A 63 22.16 -8.29 7.28
CA LEU A 63 22.14 -7.07 6.45
C LEU A 63 22.37 -5.80 7.26
N ARG A 64 22.04 -5.77 8.55
CA ARG A 64 22.14 -4.62 9.43
C ARG A 64 21.59 -3.33 8.79
N PRO A 65 20.35 -3.34 8.25
CA PRO A 65 19.81 -2.15 7.60
C PRO A 65 19.63 -1.02 8.61
N GLN A 66 19.89 0.23 8.20
CA GLN A 66 19.55 1.40 8.99
C GLN A 66 18.05 1.73 8.93
N ALA A 67 17.38 1.32 7.84
CA ALA A 67 15.95 1.47 7.71
C ALA A 67 15.32 0.22 7.08
N ILE A 68 14.06 -0.04 7.43
CA ILE A 68 13.22 -1.10 6.85
C ILE A 68 11.90 -0.47 6.43
N ILE A 69 11.54 -0.61 5.16
CA ILE A 69 10.17 -0.34 4.69
C ILE A 69 9.46 -1.67 4.48
N HIS A 70 8.45 -1.94 5.30
CA HIS A 70 7.68 -3.17 5.25
C HIS A 70 6.39 -2.97 4.45
N ALA A 71 6.47 -3.24 3.13
CA ALA A 71 5.35 -3.13 2.21
C ALA A 71 4.79 -4.50 1.74
N ALA A 72 5.34 -5.60 2.23
CA ALA A 72 4.84 -6.95 1.93
C ALA A 72 3.53 -7.22 2.63
N ALA A 73 2.56 -7.79 1.92
CA ALA A 73 1.31 -8.29 2.48
C ALA A 73 0.66 -9.33 1.55
N ILE A 74 -0.10 -10.24 2.13
CA ILE A 74 -1.10 -11.05 1.41
C ILE A 74 -2.36 -10.20 1.30
N ASN A 75 -2.74 -9.86 0.07
CA ASN A 75 -3.92 -9.06 -0.23
C ASN A 75 -5.17 -9.94 -0.39
N PRO A 76 -6.38 -9.34 -0.32
CA PRO A 76 -7.63 -10.05 -0.63
C PRO A 76 -7.54 -10.78 -1.98
N GLY A 77 -7.98 -12.04 -2.01
CA GLY A 77 -7.93 -12.91 -3.20
C GLY A 77 -6.54 -13.50 -3.52
N SER A 78 -5.50 -13.22 -2.72
CA SER A 78 -4.16 -13.78 -2.90
C SER A 78 -3.79 -14.85 -1.86
N GLY A 79 -4.66 -15.12 -0.90
CA GLY A 79 -4.51 -16.12 0.14
C GLY A 79 -5.72 -16.16 1.05
N ASP A 80 -5.80 -17.17 1.90
CA ASP A 80 -6.83 -17.34 2.91
C ASP A 80 -6.51 -16.55 4.22
N ALA A 81 -7.41 -16.62 5.18
CA ALA A 81 -7.27 -15.94 6.48
C ALA A 81 -6.03 -16.42 7.26
N VAL A 82 -5.65 -17.69 7.13
CA VAL A 82 -4.47 -18.26 7.81
C VAL A 82 -3.19 -17.69 7.21
N ALA A 83 -3.11 -17.65 5.89
CA ALA A 83 -1.97 -17.04 5.19
C ALA A 83 -1.86 -15.54 5.48
N MET A 84 -3.00 -14.82 5.53
CA MET A 84 -3.03 -13.41 5.92
C MET A 84 -2.54 -13.21 7.36
N GLN A 85 -3.00 -14.00 8.32
CA GLN A 85 -2.53 -13.93 9.69
C GLN A 85 -1.02 -14.18 9.77
N ARG A 86 -0.54 -15.27 9.18
CA ARG A 86 0.87 -15.65 9.19
C ARG A 86 1.80 -14.58 8.61
N ILE A 87 1.42 -13.97 7.48
CA ILE A 87 2.31 -13.02 6.79
C ILE A 87 2.07 -11.57 7.25
N ASN A 88 0.79 -11.14 7.34
CA ASN A 88 0.48 -9.74 7.62
C ASN A 88 0.60 -9.39 9.10
N ALA A 89 0.33 -10.34 10.01
CA ALA A 89 0.42 -10.12 11.45
C ALA A 89 1.72 -10.69 12.03
N ASP A 90 1.93 -12.01 11.94
CA ASP A 90 3.09 -12.66 12.57
C ASP A 90 4.39 -12.24 11.86
N GLY A 91 4.41 -12.15 10.51
CA GLY A 91 5.55 -11.67 9.74
C GLY A 91 5.92 -10.23 10.08
N SER A 92 4.93 -9.36 10.31
CA SER A 92 5.17 -7.97 10.76
C SER A 92 5.75 -7.94 12.18
N ARG A 93 5.26 -8.80 13.09
CA ARG A 93 5.82 -8.99 14.41
C ARG A 93 7.29 -9.39 14.36
N TYR A 94 7.65 -10.41 13.59
CA TYR A 94 9.04 -10.90 13.47
C TYR A 94 9.96 -9.83 12.90
N LEU A 95 9.46 -9.04 11.95
CA LEU A 95 10.25 -7.96 11.36
C LEU A 95 10.46 -6.80 12.34
N ALA A 96 9.47 -6.45 13.15
CA ALA A 96 9.62 -5.46 14.22
C ALA A 96 10.62 -5.92 15.28
N GLU A 97 10.54 -7.18 15.75
CA GLU A 97 11.53 -7.77 16.67
C GLU A 97 12.94 -7.68 16.11
N ALA A 98 13.12 -8.03 14.83
CA ALA A 98 14.41 -7.99 14.18
C ALA A 98 14.92 -6.56 13.96
N ALA A 99 14.03 -5.61 13.63
CA ALA A 99 14.37 -4.21 13.47
C ALA A 99 14.91 -3.60 14.77
N VAL A 100 14.21 -3.82 15.90
CA VAL A 100 14.65 -3.38 17.23
C VAL A 100 16.00 -3.99 17.61
N ALA A 101 16.20 -5.29 17.33
CA ALA A 101 17.45 -5.98 17.66
C ALA A 101 18.70 -5.37 16.97
N VAL A 102 18.53 -4.76 15.80
CA VAL A 102 19.65 -4.12 15.05
C VAL A 102 19.61 -2.59 15.10
N GLY A 103 18.61 -1.98 15.75
CA GLY A 103 18.41 -0.53 15.81
C GLY A 103 17.98 0.09 14.48
N ALA A 104 17.27 -0.67 13.64
CA ALA A 104 16.77 -0.21 12.35
C ALA A 104 15.50 0.63 12.50
N ARG A 105 15.39 1.72 11.76
CA ARG A 105 14.15 2.49 11.60
C ARG A 105 13.10 1.64 10.88
N LEU A 106 11.92 1.41 11.46
CA LEU A 106 10.84 0.66 10.84
C LEU A 106 9.73 1.57 10.33
N VAL A 107 9.37 1.42 9.05
CA VAL A 107 8.18 2.00 8.41
C VAL A 107 7.28 0.85 7.95
N PHE A 108 6.14 0.69 8.61
CA PHE A 108 5.17 -0.37 8.31
C PHE A 108 4.01 0.15 7.48
N VAL A 109 3.80 -0.41 6.30
CA VAL A 109 2.68 -0.03 5.42
C VAL A 109 1.43 -0.82 5.81
N SER A 110 0.42 -0.11 6.32
CA SER A 110 -0.92 -0.61 6.66
C SER A 110 -1.96 -0.12 5.64
N THR A 111 -3.23 -0.15 5.99
CA THR A 111 -4.37 0.06 5.08
C THR A 111 -5.53 0.77 5.78
N ASP A 112 -6.36 1.50 5.02
CA ASP A 112 -7.65 2.02 5.44
C ASP A 112 -8.67 0.91 5.80
N VAL A 113 -8.48 -0.32 5.28
CA VAL A 113 -9.36 -1.48 5.55
C VAL A 113 -9.27 -1.96 7.01
N VAL A 114 -8.38 -1.40 7.83
CA VAL A 114 -8.41 -1.60 9.29
C VAL A 114 -9.65 -0.97 9.94
N HIS A 115 -10.41 -0.16 9.23
CA HIS A 115 -11.65 0.45 9.69
C HIS A 115 -12.89 -0.22 9.11
N SER A 116 -14.04 -0.07 9.82
CA SER A 116 -15.33 -0.68 9.44
C SER A 116 -16.05 0.06 8.30
N GLY A 117 -15.76 1.33 8.08
CA GLY A 117 -16.50 2.18 7.15
C GLY A 117 -17.76 2.82 7.73
N LEU A 118 -17.97 2.78 9.05
CA LEU A 118 -19.21 3.28 9.70
C LEU A 118 -19.12 4.75 10.19
N THR A 119 -17.90 5.22 10.50
CA THR A 119 -17.70 6.53 11.15
C THR A 119 -16.61 7.36 10.47
N PRO A 120 -16.63 7.53 9.13
CA PRO A 120 -15.67 8.35 8.40
C PRO A 120 -15.89 9.86 8.67
N PRO A 121 -14.88 10.73 8.42
CA PRO A 121 -13.51 10.37 8.05
C PRO A 121 -12.70 9.90 9.27
N TYR A 122 -11.77 8.96 9.04
CA TYR A 122 -10.90 8.45 10.10
C TYR A 122 -9.61 9.27 10.20
N THR A 123 -9.32 9.73 11.40
CA THR A 123 -8.04 10.39 11.73
C THR A 123 -6.94 9.37 12.00
N ASP A 124 -5.68 9.84 12.14
CA ASP A 124 -4.55 8.96 12.49
C ASP A 124 -4.80 8.22 13.82
N ASN A 125 -5.48 8.85 14.77
CA ASN A 125 -5.76 8.28 16.09
C ASN A 125 -7.01 7.39 16.12
N ALA A 126 -7.73 7.22 15.02
CA ALA A 126 -8.92 6.39 14.99
C ALA A 126 -8.56 4.91 15.24
N PRO A 127 -9.19 4.24 16.23
CA PRO A 127 -8.90 2.85 16.52
C PRO A 127 -9.33 1.94 15.36
N PRO A 128 -8.61 0.83 15.11
CA PRO A 128 -9.02 -0.16 14.13
C PRO A 128 -10.34 -0.83 14.52
N THR A 129 -11.22 -1.01 13.54
CA THR A 129 -12.52 -1.66 13.65
C THR A 129 -12.79 -2.58 12.44
N PRO A 130 -11.89 -3.50 12.08
CA PRO A 130 -11.95 -4.24 10.82
C PRO A 130 -13.12 -5.19 10.76
N ILE A 131 -13.76 -5.31 9.59
CA ILE A 131 -14.92 -6.19 9.36
C ILE A 131 -14.60 -7.40 8.46
N ASN A 132 -13.38 -7.51 7.92
CA ASN A 132 -12.94 -8.63 7.10
C ASN A 132 -11.56 -9.14 7.53
N ASP A 133 -11.16 -10.32 7.00
CA ASP A 133 -9.91 -11.00 7.42
C ASP A 133 -8.65 -10.20 7.08
N TYR A 134 -8.64 -9.55 5.91
CA TYR A 134 -7.52 -8.69 5.52
C TYR A 134 -7.34 -7.53 6.52
N GLY A 135 -8.41 -6.80 6.80
CA GLY A 135 -8.39 -5.71 7.78
C GLY A 135 -7.96 -6.20 9.17
N ARG A 136 -8.49 -7.37 9.62
CA ARG A 136 -8.10 -7.99 10.90
C ARG A 136 -6.62 -8.32 10.95
N SER A 137 -6.07 -8.94 9.90
CA SER A 137 -4.66 -9.29 9.84
C SER A 137 -3.74 -8.08 9.83
N LYS A 138 -4.12 -7.01 9.12
CA LYS A 138 -3.36 -5.75 9.10
C LYS A 138 -3.44 -5.01 10.44
N ALA A 139 -4.61 -4.95 11.06
CA ALA A 139 -4.78 -4.36 12.40
C ALA A 139 -3.98 -5.12 13.47
N ALA A 140 -3.92 -6.46 13.40
CA ALA A 140 -3.07 -7.27 14.26
C ALA A 140 -1.57 -6.97 14.03
N GLY A 141 -1.17 -6.74 12.78
CA GLY A 141 0.18 -6.30 12.44
C GLY A 141 0.51 -4.91 13.01
N GLU A 142 -0.41 -3.92 12.89
CA GLU A 142 -0.27 -2.60 13.53
C GLU A 142 -0.04 -2.72 15.04
N ALA A 143 -0.88 -3.51 15.72
CA ALA A 143 -0.78 -3.71 17.16
C ALA A 143 0.56 -4.35 17.57
N ALA A 144 1.00 -5.39 16.84
CA ALA A 144 2.27 -6.06 17.10
C ALA A 144 3.48 -5.14 16.89
N VAL A 145 3.47 -4.37 15.81
CA VAL A 145 4.54 -3.40 15.51
C VAL A 145 4.59 -2.30 16.58
N ALA A 146 3.45 -1.72 16.94
CA ALA A 146 3.40 -0.65 17.95
C ALA A 146 3.82 -1.13 19.36
N GLU A 147 3.51 -2.39 19.72
CA GLU A 147 3.92 -3.01 21.00
C GLU A 147 5.43 -3.24 21.08
N ILE A 148 6.03 -3.72 19.97
CA ILE A 148 7.44 -4.14 19.93
C ILE A 148 8.37 -2.96 19.67
N ASP A 149 8.00 -2.12 18.72
CA ASP A 149 8.75 -0.94 18.31
C ASP A 149 7.87 0.32 18.40
N PRO A 150 7.75 0.92 19.59
CA PRO A 150 6.97 2.15 19.77
C PRO A 150 7.53 3.35 18.99
N THR A 151 8.72 3.24 18.40
CA THR A 151 9.30 4.28 17.53
C THR A 151 8.93 4.11 16.07
N ALA A 152 8.34 2.96 15.67
CA ALA A 152 7.97 2.69 14.28
C ALA A 152 6.96 3.69 13.71
N ALA A 153 7.09 3.98 12.42
CA ALA A 153 6.05 4.66 11.65
C ALA A 153 5.06 3.64 11.07
N ILE A 154 3.80 3.73 11.41
CA ILE A 154 2.72 2.89 10.89
C ILE A 154 1.92 3.73 9.90
N VAL A 155 1.98 3.38 8.61
CA VAL A 155 1.39 4.17 7.52
C VAL A 155 0.11 3.52 7.05
N ARG A 156 -1.05 4.11 7.36
CA ARG A 156 -2.33 3.69 6.76
C ARG A 156 -2.49 4.36 5.41
N THR A 157 -2.61 3.55 4.38
CA THR A 157 -2.83 4.02 3.01
C THR A 157 -4.14 3.47 2.43
N SER A 158 -4.50 3.88 1.22
CA SER A 158 -5.74 3.49 0.55
C SER A 158 -5.47 2.83 -0.80
N LEU A 159 -6.38 2.94 -1.76
CA LEU A 159 -6.20 2.43 -3.11
C LEU A 159 -4.98 3.09 -3.76
N ILE A 160 -3.96 2.29 -4.07
CA ILE A 160 -2.73 2.76 -4.71
C ILE A 160 -2.90 2.68 -6.22
N TYR A 161 -2.64 3.78 -6.92
CA TYR A 161 -2.71 3.81 -8.39
C TYR A 161 -1.49 4.51 -8.99
N GLY A 162 -1.19 4.18 -10.24
CA GLY A 162 -0.21 4.85 -11.06
C GLY A 162 -0.76 5.12 -12.45
N LEU A 163 -0.04 5.92 -13.23
CA LEU A 163 -0.45 6.32 -14.57
C LEU A 163 0.38 5.65 -15.68
N GLU A 164 1.61 5.25 -15.37
CA GLU A 164 2.50 4.57 -16.35
C GLU A 164 2.20 3.08 -16.45
N LYS A 165 1.96 2.44 -15.33
CA LYS A 165 1.66 1.02 -15.20
C LYS A 165 0.41 0.83 -14.35
N MET A 166 -0.50 0.02 -14.82
CA MET A 166 -1.69 -0.37 -14.05
C MET A 166 -1.29 -1.31 -12.91
N ASP A 167 -1.93 -1.15 -11.75
CA ASP A 167 -1.88 -2.19 -10.72
C ASP A 167 -2.60 -3.46 -11.20
N ARG A 168 -2.32 -4.59 -10.53
CA ARG A 168 -2.87 -5.89 -10.91
C ARG A 168 -4.40 -5.91 -11.00
N GLY A 169 -5.09 -5.22 -10.08
CA GLY A 169 -6.55 -5.18 -10.05
C GLY A 169 -7.10 -4.43 -11.26
N THR A 170 -6.55 -3.27 -11.54
CA THR A 170 -6.91 -2.43 -12.67
C THR A 170 -6.60 -3.12 -14.01
N ASP A 171 -5.41 -3.72 -14.18
CA ASP A 171 -5.04 -4.48 -15.37
C ASP A 171 -5.99 -5.66 -15.62
N SER A 172 -6.32 -6.42 -14.57
CA SER A 172 -7.31 -7.51 -14.68
C SER A 172 -8.71 -7.00 -15.06
N PHE A 173 -9.13 -5.85 -14.49
CA PHE A 173 -10.39 -5.23 -14.83
C PHE A 173 -10.45 -4.82 -16.30
N VAL A 174 -9.40 -4.16 -16.80
CA VAL A 174 -9.28 -3.74 -18.21
C VAL A 174 -9.31 -4.93 -19.14
N LYS A 175 -8.52 -5.98 -18.90
CA LYS A 175 -8.52 -7.22 -19.72
C LYS A 175 -9.90 -7.87 -19.81
N ARG A 176 -10.67 -7.83 -18.72
CA ARG A 176 -12.06 -8.35 -18.72
C ARG A 176 -12.99 -7.47 -19.55
N LEU A 177 -12.84 -6.14 -19.50
CA LEU A 177 -13.59 -5.23 -20.40
C LEU A 177 -13.27 -5.48 -21.87
N GLU A 178 -11.99 -5.61 -22.22
CA GLU A 178 -11.52 -5.90 -23.56
C GLU A 178 -12.04 -7.25 -24.09
N SER A 179 -12.15 -8.24 -23.20
CA SER A 179 -12.79 -9.54 -23.54
C SER A 179 -14.31 -9.48 -23.70
N GLY A 180 -14.90 -8.30 -23.58
CA GLY A 180 -16.33 -8.07 -23.80
C GLY A 180 -17.23 -8.24 -22.58
N GLN A 181 -16.66 -8.46 -21.38
CA GLN A 181 -17.46 -8.62 -20.17
C GLN A 181 -18.06 -7.30 -19.71
N THR A 182 -19.29 -7.34 -19.20
CA THR A 182 -19.88 -6.24 -18.44
C THR A 182 -19.37 -6.31 -17.00
N LEU A 183 -18.87 -5.21 -16.48
CA LEU A 183 -18.29 -5.12 -15.15
C LEU A 183 -19.00 -4.09 -14.29
N ILE A 184 -19.00 -4.32 -12.98
CA ILE A 184 -19.61 -3.41 -12.00
C ILE A 184 -18.51 -2.64 -11.26
N LEU A 185 -18.71 -1.34 -11.15
CA LEU A 185 -17.97 -0.46 -10.26
C LEU A 185 -18.90 0.06 -9.16
N PHE A 186 -18.45 -0.02 -7.91
CA PHE A 186 -19.26 0.35 -6.75
C PHE A 186 -19.30 1.86 -6.54
N ASN A 187 -20.50 2.42 -6.49
CA ASN A 187 -20.72 3.86 -6.23
C ASN A 187 -20.88 4.19 -4.73
N ASP A 188 -21.09 3.18 -3.89
CA ASP A 188 -21.21 3.25 -2.43
C ASP A 188 -19.91 2.94 -1.67
N VAL A 189 -18.83 2.54 -2.36
CA VAL A 189 -17.52 2.31 -1.74
C VAL A 189 -16.63 3.53 -1.95
N ILE A 190 -16.45 4.34 -0.88
CA ILE A 190 -15.71 5.60 -0.92
C ILE A 190 -14.32 5.43 -0.32
N ARG A 191 -13.30 5.92 -1.03
CA ARG A 191 -11.88 5.84 -0.68
C ARG A 191 -11.17 7.17 -0.97
N ASN A 192 -9.93 7.27 -0.46
CA ASN A 192 -8.98 8.31 -0.86
C ASN A 192 -7.85 7.67 -1.68
N PRO A 193 -8.01 7.49 -3.01
CA PRO A 193 -6.94 6.90 -3.81
C PRO A 193 -5.65 7.71 -3.70
N VAL A 194 -4.51 7.02 -3.60
CA VAL A 194 -3.20 7.66 -3.49
C VAL A 194 -2.34 7.35 -4.72
N TRP A 195 -1.73 8.38 -5.28
CA TRP A 195 -0.77 8.22 -6.36
C TRP A 195 0.47 7.52 -5.85
N VAL A 196 0.89 6.46 -6.53
CA VAL A 196 2.01 5.60 -6.09
C VAL A 196 3.30 6.38 -5.89
N GLU A 197 3.55 7.41 -6.72
CA GLU A 197 4.74 8.24 -6.61
C GLU A 197 4.74 9.11 -5.33
N SER A 198 3.57 9.68 -4.96
CA SER A 198 3.43 10.44 -3.71
C SER A 198 3.58 9.53 -2.49
N LEU A 199 3.02 8.31 -2.55
CA LEU A 199 3.17 7.35 -1.46
C LEU A 199 4.62 6.87 -1.32
N ALA A 200 5.29 6.57 -2.43
CA ALA A 200 6.69 6.17 -2.42
C ALA A 200 7.59 7.26 -1.82
N GLU A 201 7.39 8.52 -2.21
CA GLU A 201 8.11 9.66 -1.62
C GLU A 201 7.87 9.78 -0.12
N ALA A 202 6.61 9.68 0.32
CA ALA A 202 6.25 9.75 1.73
C ALA A 202 6.93 8.66 2.57
N LEU A 203 6.95 7.42 2.07
CA LEU A 203 7.57 6.28 2.75
C LEU A 203 9.10 6.43 2.85
N LEU A 204 9.76 6.95 1.80
CA LEU A 204 11.19 7.23 1.83
C LEU A 204 11.54 8.36 2.81
N LYS A 205 10.74 9.44 2.87
CA LYS A 205 10.90 10.49 3.88
C LYS A 205 10.75 9.92 5.30
N LEU A 206 9.77 9.05 5.55
CA LEU A 206 9.56 8.41 6.86
C LEU A 206 10.69 7.45 7.24
N ALA A 207 11.38 6.85 6.27
CA ALA A 207 12.55 6.02 6.53
C ALA A 207 13.76 6.82 7.06
N GLU A 208 13.77 8.15 6.85
CA GLU A 208 14.82 9.07 7.32
C GLU A 208 14.38 9.97 8.47
N LEU A 209 13.07 10.10 8.69
CA LEU A 209 12.48 11.00 9.68
C LEU A 209 12.27 10.28 11.02
N ASP A 210 12.60 10.94 12.10
CA ASP A 210 12.27 10.48 13.46
C ASP A 210 10.79 10.82 13.77
N PHE A 211 9.89 9.92 13.31
CA PHE A 211 8.45 9.99 13.55
C PHE A 211 7.95 8.67 14.10
N ALA A 212 7.21 8.68 15.18
CA ALA A 212 6.61 7.50 15.80
C ALA A 212 5.08 7.53 15.73
N GLY A 213 4.48 6.36 15.58
CA GLY A 213 3.04 6.16 15.62
C GLY A 213 2.37 6.08 14.25
N ILE A 214 1.06 6.31 14.23
CA ILE A 214 0.22 6.13 13.04
C ILE A 214 0.15 7.43 12.23
N LEU A 215 0.24 7.27 10.90
CA LEU A 215 0.11 8.35 9.93
C LEU A 215 -0.72 7.89 8.73
N ASN A 216 -1.78 8.62 8.43
CA ASN A 216 -2.59 8.38 7.23
C ASN A 216 -1.94 9.05 6.01
N VAL A 217 -1.50 8.25 5.04
CA VAL A 217 -0.89 8.74 3.80
C VAL A 217 -1.77 8.33 2.62
N VAL A 218 -2.66 9.23 2.24
CA VAL A 218 -3.69 9.02 1.19
C VAL A 218 -3.84 10.29 0.35
N GLY A 219 -4.39 10.16 -0.86
CA GLY A 219 -4.74 11.35 -1.66
C GLY A 219 -5.82 12.19 -0.98
N ARG A 220 -5.73 13.52 -1.10
CA ARG A 220 -6.69 14.45 -0.46
C ARG A 220 -8.12 14.32 -0.99
N GLN A 221 -8.30 13.76 -2.19
CA GLN A 221 -9.61 13.61 -2.83
C GLN A 221 -10.26 12.27 -2.48
N ALA A 222 -11.48 12.34 -1.98
CA ALA A 222 -12.32 11.17 -1.77
C ALA A 222 -13.17 10.91 -3.02
N LEU A 223 -13.21 9.65 -3.47
CA LEU A 223 -14.00 9.21 -4.62
C LEU A 223 -14.66 7.86 -4.35
N SER A 224 -15.83 7.64 -4.95
CA SER A 224 -16.36 6.28 -5.04
C SER A 224 -15.47 5.43 -5.97
N ARG A 225 -15.48 4.11 -5.80
CA ARG A 225 -14.76 3.22 -6.71
C ARG A 225 -15.23 3.37 -8.16
N GLU A 226 -16.50 3.69 -8.38
CA GLU A 226 -17.03 4.00 -9.70
C GLU A 226 -16.40 5.28 -10.26
N ALA A 227 -16.49 6.40 -9.51
CA ALA A 227 -15.97 7.67 -9.96
C ALA A 227 -14.46 7.62 -10.21
N PHE A 228 -13.70 6.92 -9.35
CA PHE A 228 -12.27 6.69 -9.52
C PHE A 228 -11.96 5.84 -10.76
N GLY A 229 -12.62 4.68 -10.89
CA GLY A 229 -12.38 3.78 -12.02
C GLY A 229 -12.69 4.42 -13.38
N ARG A 230 -13.81 5.16 -13.49
CA ARG A 230 -14.16 5.86 -14.72
C ARG A 230 -13.12 6.92 -15.12
N ARG A 231 -12.54 7.66 -14.15
CA ARG A 231 -11.46 8.62 -14.40
C ARG A 231 -10.21 7.97 -14.97
N LEU A 232 -9.79 6.86 -14.39
CA LEU A 232 -8.61 6.14 -14.88
C LEU A 232 -8.85 5.50 -16.25
N LEU A 233 -10.02 4.90 -16.48
CA LEU A 233 -10.38 4.35 -17.80
C LEU A 233 -10.37 5.44 -18.86
N ALA A 234 -10.95 6.61 -18.55
CA ALA A 234 -10.92 7.76 -19.47
C ALA A 234 -9.51 8.28 -19.73
N TYR A 235 -8.65 8.34 -18.70
CA TYR A 235 -7.25 8.75 -18.84
C TYR A 235 -6.48 7.84 -19.80
N TRP A 236 -6.70 6.54 -19.73
CA TRP A 236 -6.06 5.56 -20.61
C TRP A 236 -6.77 5.40 -21.96
N GLY A 237 -7.82 6.18 -22.25
CA GLY A 237 -8.56 6.08 -23.49
C GLY A 237 -9.30 4.77 -23.68
N ILE A 238 -9.62 4.07 -22.58
CA ILE A 238 -10.32 2.80 -22.62
C ILE A 238 -11.81 3.04 -22.78
N ASP A 239 -12.34 2.61 -23.93
CA ASP A 239 -13.77 2.70 -24.21
C ASP A 239 -14.55 1.70 -23.35
N THR A 240 -15.49 2.22 -22.59
CA THR A 240 -16.35 1.40 -21.74
C THR A 240 -17.60 0.87 -22.46
N ASN A 241 -18.00 1.48 -23.59
CA ASN A 241 -19.13 1.05 -24.48
C ASN A 241 -20.34 0.49 -23.71
N ASN A 242 -20.78 1.14 -22.65
CA ASN A 242 -21.85 0.68 -21.75
C ASN A 242 -21.54 -0.64 -20.99
N LYS A 243 -20.31 -1.13 -21.04
CA LYS A 243 -19.90 -2.37 -20.33
C LYS A 243 -19.50 -2.11 -18.87
N VAL A 244 -19.42 -0.87 -18.43
CA VAL A 244 -19.18 -0.51 -17.03
C VAL A 244 -20.46 0.02 -16.43
N GLN A 245 -21.01 -0.73 -15.48
CA GLN A 245 -22.24 -0.40 -14.75
C GLN A 245 -21.92 0.05 -13.33
N ALA A 246 -22.73 0.97 -12.80
CA ALA A 246 -22.70 1.28 -11.37
C ALA A 246 -23.44 0.18 -10.59
N GLY A 247 -22.93 -0.12 -9.40
CA GLY A 247 -23.60 -1.04 -8.48
C GLY A 247 -23.29 -0.71 -7.03
N HIS A 248 -23.94 -1.41 -6.11
CA HIS A 248 -23.77 -1.25 -4.69
C HIS A 248 -23.04 -2.44 -4.09
N ALA A 249 -21.96 -2.18 -3.37
CA ALA A 249 -21.22 -3.23 -2.67
C ALA A 249 -22.04 -3.81 -1.51
N ALA A 250 -22.90 -2.99 -0.90
CA ALA A 250 -23.83 -3.41 0.15
C ALA A 250 -24.75 -4.56 -0.29
N ASP A 251 -25.12 -4.62 -1.57
CA ASP A 251 -25.96 -5.70 -2.12
C ASP A 251 -25.20 -7.02 -2.32
N ILE A 252 -23.85 -6.96 -2.30
CA ILE A 252 -22.99 -8.12 -2.56
C ILE A 252 -22.48 -8.75 -1.27
N SER A 253 -21.98 -7.94 -0.32
CA SER A 253 -21.42 -8.45 0.93
C SER A 253 -21.32 -7.37 2.02
N ALA A 254 -21.82 -7.72 3.19
CA ALA A 254 -21.67 -6.89 4.39
C ALA A 254 -20.20 -6.79 4.91
N THR A 255 -19.28 -7.58 4.35
CA THR A 255 -17.86 -7.56 4.72
C THR A 255 -17.03 -6.58 3.87
N ILE A 256 -17.66 -5.85 2.95
CA ILE A 256 -17.04 -4.77 2.19
C ILE A 256 -17.27 -3.45 2.95
N PRO A 257 -16.23 -2.83 3.50
CA PRO A 257 -16.41 -1.54 4.19
C PRO A 257 -16.72 -0.45 3.16
N LEU A 258 -17.78 0.34 3.41
CA LEU A 258 -18.32 1.25 2.40
C LEU A 258 -17.57 2.58 2.37
N ASP A 259 -17.34 3.23 3.51
CA ASP A 259 -16.71 4.55 3.54
C ASP A 259 -15.45 4.55 4.40
N LEU A 260 -14.31 4.48 3.75
CA LEU A 260 -13.00 4.42 4.39
C LEU A 260 -12.18 5.70 4.18
N ARG A 261 -12.85 6.86 4.12
CA ARG A 261 -12.16 8.14 4.03
C ARG A 261 -11.24 8.37 5.22
N LEU A 262 -9.97 8.66 4.92
CA LEU A 262 -8.95 9.04 5.90
C LEU A 262 -8.63 10.54 5.76
N THR A 263 -8.23 11.17 6.86
CA THR A 263 -7.66 12.52 6.83
C THR A 263 -6.15 12.43 6.59
N CYS A 264 -5.57 13.29 5.74
CA CYS A 264 -4.13 13.28 5.42
C CYS A 264 -3.39 14.58 5.79
N THR A 265 -4.06 15.54 6.42
CA THR A 265 -3.49 16.86 6.75
C THR A 265 -2.23 16.76 7.60
N LYS A 266 -2.19 15.86 8.59
CA LYS A 266 -1.00 15.64 9.42
C LYS A 266 0.19 15.14 8.59
N ALA A 267 -0.05 14.24 7.64
CA ALA A 267 1.00 13.73 6.76
C ALA A 267 1.57 14.84 5.85
N GLU A 268 0.71 15.67 5.26
CA GLU A 268 1.15 16.79 4.42
C GLU A 268 2.02 17.78 5.20
N GLN A 269 1.62 18.12 6.43
CA GLN A 269 2.37 19.03 7.30
C GLN A 269 3.69 18.42 7.76
N LEU A 270 3.68 17.17 8.25
CA LEU A 270 4.86 16.48 8.75
C LEU A 270 5.91 16.27 7.65
N LEU A 271 5.46 15.80 6.50
CA LEU A 271 6.33 15.42 5.39
C LEU A 271 6.64 16.60 4.46
N GLN A 272 6.05 17.77 4.68
CA GLN A 272 6.19 18.95 3.84
C GLN A 272 6.00 18.61 2.36
N MET A 273 4.89 17.93 2.04
CA MET A 273 4.53 17.54 0.69
C MET A 273 3.04 17.61 0.46
N THR A 274 2.62 17.70 -0.80
CA THR A 274 1.22 17.65 -1.20
C THR A 274 0.83 16.22 -1.54
N LEU A 275 -0.23 15.71 -0.92
CA LEU A 275 -0.85 14.43 -1.26
C LEU A 275 -1.99 14.68 -2.26
N TYR A 276 -1.62 14.83 -3.53
CA TYR A 276 -2.53 15.24 -4.60
C TYR A 276 -3.77 14.35 -4.71
N GLY A 277 -4.90 14.97 -5.06
CA GLY A 277 -6.11 14.27 -5.47
C GLY A 277 -5.96 13.62 -6.84
N VAL A 278 -6.86 12.72 -7.18
CA VAL A 278 -6.83 12.03 -8.49
C VAL A 278 -6.94 13.03 -9.63
N ASP A 279 -7.87 14.00 -9.55
CA ASP A 279 -8.07 14.99 -10.60
C ASP A 279 -6.84 15.89 -10.78
N ASP A 280 -6.14 16.25 -9.68
CA ASP A 280 -4.88 17.00 -9.75
C ASP A 280 -3.80 16.21 -10.49
N VAL A 281 -3.63 14.91 -10.14
CA VAL A 281 -2.63 14.03 -10.75
C VAL A 281 -2.91 13.82 -12.24
N LEU A 282 -4.17 13.61 -12.61
CA LEU A 282 -4.56 13.45 -14.02
C LEU A 282 -4.32 14.74 -14.81
N ALA A 283 -4.63 15.90 -14.24
CA ALA A 283 -4.39 17.20 -14.89
C ALA A 283 -2.89 17.48 -15.10
N MET A 284 -2.03 17.14 -14.12
CA MET A 284 -0.57 17.32 -14.23
C MET A 284 0.07 16.42 -15.29
N ASN A 285 -0.50 15.25 -15.58
CA ASN A 285 0.10 14.25 -16.45
C ASN A 285 -0.53 14.22 -17.89
N GLY A 286 -1.61 14.98 -18.12
CA GLY A 286 -2.33 14.99 -19.39
C GLY A 286 -3.05 13.66 -19.66
N SER A 287 -3.77 13.55 -20.80
CA SER A 287 -4.36 12.27 -21.24
C SER A 287 -3.33 11.42 -21.97
N LYS A 288 -3.18 10.15 -21.60
CA LYS A 288 -2.46 9.16 -22.42
C LYS A 288 -3.40 8.71 -23.55
N ASN A 289 -3.12 9.12 -24.79
CA ASN A 289 -3.66 8.41 -25.95
C ASN A 289 -2.87 7.10 -26.08
N LEU A 290 -3.47 5.96 -25.72
CA LEU A 290 -2.90 4.61 -25.92
C LEU A 290 -2.81 4.20 -27.41
N ASN A 291 -3.01 5.13 -28.34
CA ASN A 291 -2.92 4.92 -29.80
C ASN A 291 -1.54 5.37 -30.34
N THR A 292 -0.44 4.86 -29.78
CA THR A 292 0.87 4.84 -30.47
C THR A 292 1.61 3.54 -30.13
#